data_7214ae41b79d1fa3332b6cbeed8d32e6
#
_entry.id   7214ae41b79d1fa3332b6cbeed8d32e6
#
_cell.length_a   1.000
_cell.length_b   1.000
_cell.length_c   1.000
_cell.angle_alpha   90.00
_cell.angle_beta   90.00
_cell.angle_gamma   90.00
#
_symmetry.space_group_name_H-M   'P 1'
#
loop_
_entity.id
_entity.type
_entity.pdbx_description
1 polymer ?
#
loop_
_entity_poly.entity_id
_entity_poly.type
_entity_poly.pdbx_seq_one_letter_code
_entity_poly.pdbx_strand_id
1 'polypeptide(L)' 'MPRRTKIVATLGPATDERSVLKEVLAAGVNVVRLNFSHGIPQDHIDRANTVRELAKELGIYVGILGDLQ' A
#
# COMPACT_ATOMS: atom_id res chain seq x y z
N MET A 1 8.18 18.74 -18.33
CA MET A 1 9.14 17.94 -17.53
C MET A 1 8.43 17.10 -16.49
N PRO A 2 8.53 15.82 -16.59
CA PRO A 2 7.87 14.96 -15.61
C PRO A 2 8.50 15.10 -14.22
N ARG A 3 7.65 15.08 -13.23
CA ARG A 3 8.11 15.11 -11.85
C ARG A 3 8.57 13.72 -11.46
N ARG A 4 9.60 13.68 -10.67
CA ARG A 4 10.12 12.43 -10.15
C ARG A 4 9.70 12.19 -8.70
N THR A 5 8.70 12.90 -8.27
CA THR A 5 8.20 12.76 -6.91
C THR A 5 7.50 11.42 -6.73
N LYS A 6 7.94 10.66 -5.75
CA LYS A 6 7.29 9.42 -5.40
C LYS A 6 6.31 9.68 -4.28
N ILE A 7 5.14 9.08 -4.39
CA ILE A 7 4.11 9.20 -3.38
C ILE A 7 4.12 7.94 -2.54
N VAL A 8 4.34 8.10 -1.25
CA VAL A 8 4.38 7.00 -0.29
C VAL A 8 3.16 7.09 0.61
N ALA A 9 2.42 6.00 0.70
CA ALA A 9 1.26 5.93 1.58
C ALA A 9 1.53 4.89 2.66
N THR A 10 1.31 5.27 3.92
CA THR A 10 1.45 4.34 5.03
C THR A 10 0.11 3.66 5.27
N LEU A 11 0.11 2.34 5.26
CA LEU A 11 -1.09 1.55 5.45
C LEU A 11 -1.27 1.18 6.92
N GLY A 12 -2.51 1.07 7.32
CA GLY A 12 -2.87 0.67 8.67
C GLY A 12 -4.34 0.33 8.73
N PRO A 13 -4.90 0.26 9.95
CA PRO A 13 -6.33 -0.10 10.10
C PRO A 13 -7.28 0.80 9.32
N ALA A 14 -6.92 2.08 9.18
CA ALA A 14 -7.78 3.03 8.47
C ALA A 14 -7.88 2.72 6.97
N THR A 15 -6.92 2.00 6.41
CA THR A 15 -6.92 1.66 4.99
C THR A 15 -7.20 0.19 4.73
N ASP A 16 -7.65 -0.55 5.75
CA ASP A 16 -7.90 -1.99 5.60
C ASP A 16 -9.12 -2.29 4.75
N GLU A 17 -10.04 -1.35 4.63
CA GLU A 17 -11.18 -1.55 3.76
C GLU A 17 -10.72 -1.53 2.31
N ARG A 18 -11.10 -2.58 1.57
CA ARG A 18 -10.62 -2.77 0.21
C ARG A 18 -10.94 -1.58 -0.70
N SER A 19 -12.13 -1.00 -0.57
CA SER A 19 -12.53 0.14 -1.41
C SER A 19 -11.68 1.37 -1.12
N VAL A 20 -11.36 1.62 0.15
CA VAL A 20 -10.51 2.74 0.54
C VAL A 20 -9.09 2.54 0.00
N LEU A 21 -8.56 1.34 0.17
CA LEU A 21 -7.22 1.03 -0.31
C LEU A 21 -7.14 1.17 -1.83
N LYS A 22 -8.18 0.74 -2.54
CA LYS A 22 -8.22 0.87 -3.99
C LYS A 22 -8.18 2.33 -4.41
N GLU A 23 -8.91 3.21 -3.70
CA GLU A 23 -8.87 4.63 -3.99
C GLU A 23 -7.48 5.22 -3.76
N VAL A 24 -6.82 4.81 -2.68
CA VAL A 24 -5.46 5.26 -2.37
C VAL A 24 -4.52 4.89 -3.52
N LEU A 25 -4.59 3.65 -3.98
CA LEU A 25 -3.73 3.20 -5.08
C LEU A 25 -4.05 3.90 -6.39
N ALA A 26 -5.34 4.11 -6.66
CA ALA A 26 -5.77 4.78 -7.89
C ALA A 26 -5.35 6.25 -7.92
N ALA A 27 -5.09 6.84 -6.76
CA ALA A 27 -4.66 8.24 -6.67
C ALA A 27 -3.21 8.46 -7.13
N GLY A 28 -2.48 7.38 -7.42
CA GLY A 28 -1.13 7.52 -7.96
C GLY A 28 -0.02 7.18 -6.98
N VAL A 29 -0.33 6.39 -5.96
CA VAL A 29 0.67 5.98 -4.98
C VAL A 29 1.72 5.08 -5.65
N ASN A 30 2.99 5.37 -5.41
CA ASN A 30 4.10 4.61 -5.96
C ASN A 30 4.58 3.51 -5.03
N VAL A 31 4.52 3.77 -3.72
CA VAL A 31 5.00 2.84 -2.70
C VAL A 31 4.03 2.85 -1.54
N VAL A 32 3.72 1.67 -1.02
CA VAL A 32 2.98 1.56 0.23
C VAL A 32 3.95 1.11 1.32
N ARG A 33 3.81 1.68 2.50
CA ARG A 33 4.65 1.38 3.64
C ARG A 33 3.84 0.64 4.70
N LEU A 34 4.37 -0.47 5.14
CA LEU A 34 3.77 -1.27 6.20
C LEU A 34 4.62 -1.13 7.45
N ASN A 35 4.01 -0.66 8.54
CA ASN A 35 4.73 -0.48 9.80
C ASN A 35 4.56 -1.71 10.68
N PHE A 36 5.58 -2.56 10.70
CA PHE A 36 5.54 -3.83 11.42
C PHE A 36 5.70 -3.68 12.94
N SER A 37 5.94 -2.47 13.42
CA SER A 37 5.99 -2.24 14.86
C SER A 37 4.61 -2.25 15.50
N HIS A 38 3.55 -2.19 14.69
CA HIS A 38 2.19 -2.20 15.16
C HIS A 38 1.41 -3.35 14.52
N GLY A 39 0.46 -3.90 15.27
CA GLY A 39 -0.37 -4.97 14.78
C GLY A 39 0.35 -6.31 14.76
N ILE A 40 -0.32 -7.30 14.22
CA ILE A 40 0.25 -8.64 14.09
C ILE A 40 0.77 -8.85 12.67
N PRO A 41 1.81 -9.71 12.51
CA PRO A 41 2.40 -9.93 11.19
C PRO A 41 1.40 -10.38 10.13
N GLN A 42 0.41 -11.16 10.50
CA GLN A 42 -0.57 -11.65 9.54
C GLN A 42 -1.37 -10.52 8.90
N ASP A 43 -1.70 -9.48 9.71
CA ASP A 43 -2.43 -8.33 9.17
C ASP A 43 -1.63 -7.63 8.08
N HIS A 44 -0.32 -7.50 8.28
CA HIS A 44 0.54 -6.85 7.30
C HIS A 44 0.69 -7.69 6.04
N ILE A 45 0.75 -9.00 6.18
CA ILE A 45 0.80 -9.90 5.04
C ILE A 45 -0.48 -9.78 4.22
N ASP A 46 -1.63 -9.73 4.90
CA ASP A 46 -2.91 -9.59 4.25
C ASP A 46 -3.03 -8.26 3.51
N ARG A 47 -2.53 -7.18 4.12
CA ARG A 47 -2.50 -5.87 3.47
C ARG A 47 -1.65 -5.92 2.22
N ALA A 48 -0.47 -6.52 2.30
CA ALA A 48 0.43 -6.62 1.16
C ALA A 48 -0.22 -7.40 0.02
N ASN A 49 -0.90 -8.50 0.34
CA ASN A 49 -1.58 -9.29 -0.68
C ASN A 49 -2.71 -8.52 -1.33
N THR A 50 -3.47 -7.76 -0.54
CA THR A 50 -4.55 -6.93 -1.07
C THR A 50 -4.00 -5.85 -1.99
N VAL A 51 -2.88 -5.23 -1.63
CA VAL A 51 -2.23 -4.23 -2.47
C VAL A 51 -1.85 -4.84 -3.81
N ARG A 52 -1.25 -6.03 -3.80
CA ARG A 52 -0.85 -6.69 -5.04
C ARG A 52 -2.04 -7.00 -5.93
N GLU A 53 -3.13 -7.49 -5.34
CA GLU A 53 -4.35 -7.77 -6.10
C GLU A 53 -4.94 -6.51 -6.72
N LEU A 54 -5.04 -5.44 -5.93
CA LEU A 54 -5.60 -4.20 -6.41
C LEU A 54 -4.72 -3.55 -7.47
N ALA A 55 -3.40 -3.60 -7.29
CA ALA A 55 -2.48 -3.06 -8.29
C ALA A 55 -2.66 -3.80 -9.62
N LYS A 56 -2.85 -5.10 -9.56
CA LYS A 56 -3.09 -5.90 -10.75
C LYS A 56 -4.39 -5.51 -11.42
N GLU A 57 -5.46 -5.32 -10.64
CA GLU A 57 -6.74 -4.88 -11.17
C GLU A 57 -6.64 -3.52 -11.85
N LEU A 58 -5.88 -2.61 -11.26
CA LEU A 58 -5.73 -1.26 -11.77
C LEU A 58 -4.68 -1.15 -12.88
N GLY A 59 -3.92 -2.20 -13.10
CA GLY A 59 -2.88 -2.19 -14.12
C GLY A 59 -1.72 -1.28 -13.77
N ILE A 60 -1.39 -1.16 -12.48
CA ILE A 60 -0.32 -0.29 -12.01
C ILE A 60 0.74 -1.10 -11.26
N TYR A 61 1.89 -0.47 -11.08
CA TYR A 61 2.98 -1.06 -10.32
C TYR A 61 3.14 -0.29 -9.01
N VAL A 62 3.11 -1.01 -7.90
CA VAL A 62 3.24 -0.40 -6.57
C VAL A 62 4.29 -1.18 -5.78
N GLY A 63 5.28 -0.47 -5.26
CA GLY A 63 6.27 -1.06 -4.39
C GLY A 63 5.72 -1.21 -2.98
N ILE A 64 6.20 -2.23 -2.27
CA ILE A 64 5.80 -2.47 -0.89
C ILE A 64 7.05 -2.40 -0.02
N LEU A 65 7.01 -1.51 0.98
CA LEU A 65 8.11 -1.31 1.89
C LEU A 65 7.70 -1.74 3.29
N GLY A 66 8.42 -2.71 3.85
CA GLY A 66 8.20 -3.13 5.23
C GLY A 66 9.13 -2.38 6.16
N ASP A 67 8.57 -1.79 7.21
CA ASP A 67 9.33 -1.04 8.20
C ASP A 67 9.36 -1.83 9.51
N LEU A 68 10.52 -2.40 9.83
CA LEU A 68 10.72 -3.18 11.03
C LEU A 68 11.35 -2.32 12.11
N GLN A 69 10.78 -2.38 13.28
CA GLN A 69 11.33 -1.67 14.43
C GLN A 69 12.14 -2.61 15.29
#